data_d0c62693221609806b0333be033a8ff3
#
_entry.id   d0c62693221609806b0333be033a8ff3
#
_cell.length_a   1.000
_cell.length_b   1.000
_cell.length_c   1.000
_cell.angle_alpha   90.00
_cell.angle_beta   90.00
_cell.angle_gamma   90.00
#
_symmetry.space_group_name_H-M   'P 1'
#
loop_
_entity.id
_entity.type
_entity.pdbx_description
1 polymer ?
#
loop_
_entity_poly.entity_id
_entity_poly.type
_entity_poly.pdbx_seq_one_letter_code
_entity_poly.pdbx_strand_id
1 'polypeptide(L)'
;MAGAILAPGKRTIASALRAVGLEHERRFCRYHRVLSRAVWSSREASRVLLELLIEAFVPEGGPLVFGIDETLERRQGKKISAKGIYRDPVRSSRQHFVKTSALRWVCLALLVAVPWTSRVWSLPFLSALAYSERYAEERGKKRHKTLTDWA
;
A
#
# COMPACT_ATOMS: atom_id res chain seq x y z
N MET A 1 9.17 -1.62 12.64
CA MET A 1 9.32 -1.46 11.17
C MET A 1 10.65 -2.01 10.68
N ALA A 2 11.81 -1.53 11.16
CA ALA A 2 13.13 -2.01 10.73
C ALA A 2 13.27 -3.55 10.71
N GLY A 3 12.84 -4.24 11.76
CA GLY A 3 12.89 -5.69 11.81
C GLY A 3 12.08 -6.40 10.72
N ALA A 4 10.97 -5.81 10.24
CA ALA A 4 10.19 -6.38 9.15
C ALA A 4 10.90 -6.23 7.78
N ILE A 5 11.75 -5.22 7.64
CA ILE A 5 12.58 -4.99 6.44
C ILE A 5 13.79 -5.94 6.46
N LEU A 6 14.44 -6.05 7.62
CA LEU A 6 15.69 -6.80 7.79
C LEU A 6 15.48 -8.31 7.95
N ALA A 7 14.25 -8.77 8.29
CA ALA A 7 13.99 -10.18 8.52
C ALA A 7 14.14 -11.01 7.23
N PRO A 8 15.06 -11.99 7.19
CA PRO A 8 15.16 -12.91 6.06
C PRO A 8 13.98 -13.89 6.03
N GLY A 9 13.48 -14.23 4.85
CA GLY A 9 12.42 -15.21 4.65
C GLY A 9 11.03 -14.71 5.07
N LYS A 10 10.28 -15.50 5.83
CA LYS A 10 8.92 -15.16 6.24
C LYS A 10 8.92 -13.97 7.20
N ARG A 11 8.25 -12.88 6.82
CA ARG A 11 8.14 -11.64 7.61
C ARG A 11 7.08 -11.77 8.71
N THR A 12 7.33 -12.64 9.68
CA THR A 12 6.51 -12.76 10.89
C THR A 12 6.99 -11.77 11.95
N ILE A 13 6.15 -11.46 12.93
CA ILE A 13 6.53 -10.61 14.06
C ILE A 13 7.73 -11.19 14.81
N ALA A 14 7.74 -12.51 15.05
CA ALA A 14 8.87 -13.18 15.69
C ALA A 14 10.18 -13.06 14.89
N SER A 15 10.12 -13.19 13.56
CA SER A 15 11.29 -12.97 12.70
C SER A 15 11.76 -11.52 12.72
N ALA A 16 10.83 -10.57 12.69
CA ALA A 16 11.13 -9.15 12.78
C ALA A 16 11.79 -8.76 14.13
N LEU A 17 11.32 -9.32 15.23
CA LEU A 17 11.91 -9.09 16.55
C LEU A 17 13.32 -9.68 16.64
N ARG A 18 13.52 -10.90 16.16
CA ARG A 18 14.88 -11.51 16.10
C ARG A 18 15.86 -10.69 15.27
N ALA A 19 15.42 -10.20 14.12
CA ALA A 19 16.27 -9.41 13.24
C ALA A 19 16.76 -8.08 13.85
N VAL A 20 16.13 -7.61 14.92
CA VAL A 20 16.53 -6.40 15.65
C VAL A 20 17.01 -6.70 17.08
N GLY A 21 17.33 -7.95 17.40
CA GLY A 21 17.89 -8.34 18.72
C GLY A 21 16.88 -8.38 19.84
N LEU A 22 15.58 -8.50 19.54
CA LEU A 22 14.49 -8.55 20.52
C LEU A 22 13.87 -9.94 20.63
N GLU A 23 14.66 -10.99 20.45
CA GLU A 23 14.20 -12.39 20.55
C GLU A 23 13.68 -12.78 21.92
N HIS A 24 14.18 -12.13 22.99
CA HIS A 24 13.79 -12.39 24.39
C HIS A 24 12.72 -11.43 24.92
N GLU A 25 12.07 -10.64 24.04
CA GLU A 25 11.02 -9.72 24.46
C GLU A 25 9.81 -10.45 25.04
N ARG A 26 9.63 -10.37 26.34
CA ARG A 26 8.55 -11.04 27.09
C ARG A 26 7.15 -10.53 26.69
N ARG A 27 7.05 -9.28 26.25
CA ARG A 27 5.77 -8.65 25.87
C ARG A 27 5.54 -8.65 24.37
N PHE A 28 6.04 -9.66 23.66
CA PHE A 28 5.93 -9.76 22.20
C PHE A 28 4.47 -9.70 21.67
N CYS A 29 3.50 -10.10 22.48
CA CYS A 29 2.09 -9.98 22.15
C CYS A 29 1.62 -8.53 21.89
N ARG A 30 2.32 -7.52 22.43
CA ARG A 30 2.04 -6.11 22.12
C ARG A 30 2.25 -5.79 20.66
N TYR A 31 3.26 -6.35 20.04
CA TYR A 31 3.55 -6.17 18.61
C TYR A 31 2.46 -6.81 17.74
N HIS A 32 1.91 -7.95 18.15
CA HIS A 32 0.74 -8.55 17.49
C HIS A 32 -0.50 -7.65 17.63
N ARG A 33 -0.70 -7.02 18.77
CA ARG A 33 -1.85 -6.11 19.01
C ARG A 33 -1.80 -4.87 18.12
N VAL A 34 -0.63 -4.37 17.75
CA VAL A 34 -0.49 -3.25 16.80
C VAL A 34 -1.16 -3.59 15.47
N LEU A 35 -1.04 -4.82 14.98
CA LEU A 35 -1.63 -5.23 13.69
C LEU A 35 -3.07 -5.71 13.82
N SER A 36 -3.48 -6.26 14.98
CA SER A 36 -4.77 -6.94 15.11
C SER A 36 -5.84 -6.15 15.89
N ARG A 37 -5.46 -5.23 16.77
CA ARG A 37 -6.37 -4.54 17.70
C ARG A 37 -6.16 -3.03 17.81
N ALA A 38 -4.97 -2.51 17.52
CA ALA A 38 -4.73 -1.09 17.63
C ALA A 38 -5.57 -0.32 16.61
N VAL A 39 -6.25 0.71 17.07
CA VAL A 39 -6.97 1.64 16.22
C VAL A 39 -5.98 2.72 15.79
N TRP A 40 -5.65 2.74 14.51
CA TRP A 40 -4.77 3.73 13.91
C TRP A 40 -5.28 4.14 12.53
N SER A 41 -5.00 5.36 12.15
CA SER A 41 -5.37 5.90 10.86
C SER A 41 -4.24 5.65 9.85
N SER A 42 -4.52 4.87 8.80
CA SER A 42 -3.57 4.68 7.70
C SER A 42 -3.26 5.99 6.97
N ARG A 43 -4.25 6.90 6.89
CA ARG A 43 -4.07 8.22 6.30
C ARG A 43 -3.10 9.07 7.11
N GLU A 44 -3.23 9.06 8.44
CA GLU A 44 -2.33 9.80 9.32
C GLU A 44 -0.90 9.23 9.27
N ALA A 45 -0.77 7.91 9.28
CA ALA A 45 0.52 7.25 9.10
C ALA A 45 1.16 7.60 7.74
N SER A 46 0.35 7.68 6.67
CA SER A 46 0.81 8.08 5.34
C SER A 46 1.26 9.54 5.29
N ARG A 47 0.57 10.43 6.01
CA ARG A 47 0.96 11.84 6.14
C ARG A 47 2.33 11.97 6.81
N VAL A 48 2.51 11.33 7.96
CA VAL A 48 3.79 11.33 8.66
C VAL A 48 4.90 10.73 7.80
N LEU A 49 4.62 9.63 7.08
CA LEU A 49 5.60 9.03 6.17
C LEU A 49 5.97 10.01 5.05
N LEU A 50 5.00 10.69 4.45
CA LEU A 50 5.27 11.67 3.39
C LEU A 50 6.15 12.81 3.90
N GLU A 51 5.87 13.36 5.09
CA GLU A 51 6.68 14.41 5.72
C GLU A 51 8.14 13.96 5.90
N LEU A 52 8.36 12.74 6.42
CA LEU A 52 9.69 12.16 6.57
C LEU A 52 10.40 11.95 5.22
N LEU A 53 9.68 11.54 4.18
CA LEU A 53 10.25 11.37 2.84
C LEU A 53 10.63 12.72 2.21
N ILE A 54 9.81 13.74 2.39
CA ILE A 54 10.11 15.10 1.92
C ILE A 54 11.37 15.64 2.62
N GLU A 55 11.40 15.54 3.95
CA GLU A 55 12.54 16.00 4.75
C GLU A 55 13.85 15.29 4.34
N ALA A 56 13.77 13.96 4.07
CA ALA A 56 14.95 13.16 3.76
C ALA A 56 15.47 13.31 2.33
N PHE A 57 14.60 13.60 1.34
CA PHE A 57 14.95 13.45 -0.08
C PHE A 57 14.64 14.65 -0.95
N VAL A 58 13.86 15.62 -0.48
CA VAL A 58 13.54 16.81 -1.27
C VAL A 58 14.40 17.99 -0.79
N PRO A 59 15.16 18.64 -1.67
CA PRO A 59 15.91 19.84 -1.31
C PRO A 59 14.96 20.95 -0.82
N GLU A 60 15.45 21.83 0.04
CA GLU A 60 14.68 22.98 0.52
C GLU A 60 14.21 23.85 -0.66
N GLY A 61 12.90 24.13 -0.70
CA GLY A 61 12.26 24.84 -1.82
C GLY A 61 12.17 24.06 -3.14
N GLY A 62 12.57 22.78 -3.14
CA GLY A 62 12.47 21.90 -4.31
C GLY A 62 11.04 21.54 -4.68
N PRO A 63 10.77 21.16 -5.94
CA PRO A 63 9.44 20.78 -6.39
C PRO A 63 9.01 19.44 -5.79
N LEU A 64 7.75 19.33 -5.38
CA LEU A 64 7.11 18.07 -5.00
C LEU A 64 6.50 17.42 -6.25
N VAL A 65 7.02 16.28 -6.65
CA VAL A 65 6.51 15.51 -7.79
C VAL A 65 5.90 14.22 -7.29
N PHE A 66 4.64 14.01 -7.63
CA PHE A 66 3.90 12.80 -7.22
C PHE A 66 3.60 11.91 -8.40
N GLY A 67 3.64 10.60 -8.16
CA GLY A 67 3.18 9.57 -9.07
C GLY A 67 1.95 8.88 -8.49
N ILE A 68 1.03 8.50 -9.35
CA ILE A 68 -0.10 7.64 -9.03
C ILE A 68 -0.01 6.37 -9.86
N ASP A 69 -0.23 5.23 -9.23
CA ASP A 69 -0.24 3.93 -9.89
C ASP A 69 -1.43 3.08 -9.44
N GLU A 70 -1.91 2.23 -10.34
CA GLU A 70 -2.98 1.27 -10.08
C GLU A 70 -2.45 -0.15 -10.11
N THR A 71 -2.71 -0.89 -9.03
CA THR A 71 -2.32 -2.30 -8.95
C THR A 71 -3.54 -3.19 -8.71
N LEU A 72 -3.66 -4.26 -9.50
CA LEU A 72 -4.65 -5.29 -9.31
C LEU A 72 -4.05 -6.48 -8.56
N GLU A 73 -4.52 -6.70 -7.34
CA GLU A 73 -4.18 -7.86 -6.53
C GLU A 73 -5.20 -8.98 -6.77
N ARG A 74 -4.83 -9.99 -7.54
CA ARG A 74 -5.73 -11.13 -7.86
C ARG A 74 -6.11 -11.89 -6.60
N ARG A 75 -7.41 -12.05 -6.38
CA ARG A 75 -7.98 -12.73 -5.19
C ARG A 75 -9.17 -13.61 -5.57
N GLN A 76 -9.24 -14.82 -5.06
CA GLN A 76 -10.28 -15.81 -5.37
C GLN A 76 -11.11 -16.27 -4.16
N GLY A 77 -10.98 -15.70 -3.01
CA GLY A 77 -11.75 -16.11 -1.81
C GLY A 77 -13.20 -15.61 -1.83
N LYS A 78 -14.18 -16.46 -1.50
CA LYS A 78 -15.61 -16.07 -1.36
C LYS A 78 -15.84 -15.06 -0.25
N LYS A 79 -15.02 -15.09 0.81
CA LYS A 79 -15.12 -14.20 1.98
C LYS A 79 -14.52 -12.80 1.78
N ILE A 80 -13.89 -12.55 0.64
CA ILE A 80 -13.29 -11.23 0.34
C ILE A 80 -14.36 -10.37 -0.31
N SER A 81 -15.09 -9.63 0.50
CA SER A 81 -16.25 -8.83 0.06
C SER A 81 -15.89 -7.66 -0.85
N ALA A 82 -14.74 -7.02 -0.64
CA ALA A 82 -14.31 -5.83 -1.40
C ALA A 82 -13.75 -6.12 -2.80
N LYS A 83 -13.66 -7.39 -3.21
CA LYS A 83 -13.17 -7.75 -4.53
C LYS A 83 -14.16 -7.34 -5.63
N GLY A 84 -13.63 -6.93 -6.77
CA GLY A 84 -14.37 -6.67 -7.99
C GLY A 84 -13.92 -7.58 -9.14
N ILE A 85 -14.58 -7.43 -10.28
CA ILE A 85 -14.17 -8.04 -11.55
C ILE A 85 -13.58 -6.93 -12.40
N TYR A 86 -12.32 -7.08 -12.77
CA TYR A 86 -11.57 -6.08 -13.53
C TYR A 86 -10.92 -6.70 -14.75
N ARG A 87 -10.56 -5.85 -15.73
CA ARG A 87 -9.68 -6.25 -16.81
C ARG A 87 -8.30 -6.55 -16.25
N ASP A 88 -7.77 -7.74 -16.55
CA ASP A 88 -6.40 -8.10 -16.15
C ASP A 88 -5.40 -7.40 -17.09
N PRO A 89 -4.57 -6.45 -16.60
CA PRO A 89 -3.69 -5.69 -17.48
C PRO A 89 -2.53 -6.54 -18.04
N VAL A 90 -2.18 -7.62 -17.35
CA VAL A 90 -1.05 -8.50 -17.73
C VAL A 90 -1.49 -9.54 -18.75
N ARG A 91 -2.71 -10.08 -18.58
CA ARG A 91 -3.24 -11.17 -19.44
C ARG A 91 -4.06 -10.67 -20.62
N SER A 92 -4.51 -9.42 -20.58
CA SER A 92 -5.28 -8.85 -21.68
C SER A 92 -4.37 -8.20 -22.71
N SER A 93 -4.74 -8.34 -23.98
CA SER A 93 -4.17 -7.61 -25.10
C SER A 93 -5.23 -6.68 -25.74
N ARG A 94 -4.88 -6.02 -26.84
CA ARG A 94 -5.86 -5.22 -27.62
C ARG A 94 -7.00 -6.07 -28.16
N GLN A 95 -6.72 -7.31 -28.54
CA GLN A 95 -7.68 -8.23 -29.17
C GLN A 95 -8.26 -9.26 -28.19
N HIS A 96 -7.65 -9.43 -27.00
CA HIS A 96 -8.06 -10.44 -26.03
C HIS A 96 -8.29 -9.82 -24.67
N PHE A 97 -9.55 -9.82 -24.22
CA PHE A 97 -9.96 -9.24 -22.94
C PHE A 97 -10.11 -10.32 -21.88
N VAL A 98 -9.23 -10.34 -20.91
CA VAL A 98 -9.28 -11.27 -19.77
C VAL A 98 -9.81 -10.56 -18.55
N LYS A 99 -10.87 -11.09 -17.94
CA LYS A 99 -11.42 -10.63 -16.66
C LYS A 99 -10.76 -11.39 -15.49
N THR A 100 -10.50 -10.70 -14.41
CA THR A 100 -9.99 -11.29 -13.17
C THR A 100 -10.73 -10.77 -11.96
N SER A 101 -10.88 -11.66 -10.96
CA SER A 101 -11.34 -11.26 -9.62
C SER A 101 -10.15 -10.71 -8.84
N ALA A 102 -10.25 -9.47 -8.38
CA ALA A 102 -9.13 -8.79 -7.72
C ALA A 102 -9.59 -7.72 -6.71
N LEU A 103 -8.66 -7.31 -5.86
CA LEU A 103 -8.69 -6.04 -5.17
C LEU A 103 -7.93 -5.02 -6.01
N ARG A 104 -8.47 -3.82 -6.14
CA ARG A 104 -7.85 -2.71 -6.86
C ARG A 104 -7.25 -1.74 -5.85
N TRP A 105 -5.97 -1.52 -5.95
CA TRP A 105 -5.24 -0.57 -5.10
C TRP A 105 -4.79 0.63 -5.93
N VAL A 106 -4.97 1.82 -5.36
CA VAL A 106 -4.37 3.06 -5.86
C VAL A 106 -3.22 3.39 -4.93
N CYS A 107 -2.03 3.57 -5.49
CA CYS A 107 -0.82 3.90 -4.78
C CYS A 107 -0.34 5.29 -5.16
N LEU A 108 -0.12 6.14 -4.17
CA LEU A 108 0.53 7.44 -4.32
C LEU A 108 1.97 7.34 -3.87
N ALA A 109 2.87 7.87 -4.68
CA ALA A 109 4.30 7.87 -4.44
C ALA A 109 4.92 9.25 -4.66
N LEU A 110 5.94 9.55 -3.87
CA LEU A 110 6.81 10.71 -4.08
C LEU A 110 7.93 10.31 -5.05
N LEU A 111 8.12 11.08 -6.11
CA LEU A 111 9.18 10.88 -7.10
C LEU A 111 10.37 11.74 -6.73
N VAL A 112 11.49 11.12 -6.38
CA VAL A 112 12.69 11.82 -5.91
C VAL A 112 13.97 11.24 -6.51
N ALA A 113 14.97 12.10 -6.67
CA ALA A 113 16.33 11.68 -6.93
C ALA A 113 16.97 11.23 -5.61
N VAL A 114 17.31 9.96 -5.51
CA VAL A 114 17.97 9.41 -4.33
C VAL A 114 19.50 9.63 -4.47
N PRO A 115 20.20 10.20 -3.46
CA PRO A 115 21.59 10.68 -3.62
C PRO A 115 22.60 9.62 -4.07
N TRP A 116 22.37 8.36 -3.74
CA TRP A 116 23.27 7.25 -4.08
C TRP A 116 22.85 6.48 -5.34
N THR A 117 21.91 7.02 -6.12
CA THR A 117 21.47 6.40 -7.38
C THR A 117 21.45 7.45 -8.49
N SER A 118 21.60 6.98 -9.74
CA SER A 118 21.46 7.83 -10.95
C SER A 118 20.04 7.91 -11.48
N ARG A 119 19.04 7.37 -10.75
CA ARG A 119 17.65 7.28 -11.20
C ARG A 119 16.70 7.95 -10.23
N VAL A 120 15.60 8.48 -10.76
CA VAL A 120 14.45 8.90 -9.96
C VAL A 120 13.77 7.65 -9.38
N TRP A 121 13.52 7.70 -8.07
CA TRP A 121 12.81 6.64 -7.35
C TRP A 121 11.39 7.06 -7.05
N SER A 122 10.50 6.11 -7.14
CA SER A 122 9.11 6.22 -6.72
C SER A 122 8.98 5.66 -5.31
N LEU A 123 8.79 6.51 -4.32
CA LEU A 123 8.69 6.15 -2.91
C LEU A 123 7.23 6.16 -2.48
N PRO A 124 6.57 4.99 -2.37
CA PRO A 124 5.15 4.92 -2.03
C PRO A 124 4.92 5.33 -0.58
N PHE A 125 3.96 6.21 -0.35
CA PHE A 125 3.57 6.65 0.99
C PHE A 125 2.11 6.38 1.33
N LEU A 126 1.23 6.24 0.33
CA LEU A 126 -0.18 5.93 0.53
C LEU A 126 -0.63 4.84 -0.44
N SER A 127 -1.29 3.81 0.09
CA SER A 127 -2.03 2.84 -0.70
C SER A 127 -3.47 2.79 -0.22
N ALA A 128 -4.42 2.98 -1.12
CA ALA A 128 -5.85 2.98 -0.84
C ALA A 128 -6.58 1.92 -1.67
N LEU A 129 -7.54 1.24 -1.05
CA LEU A 129 -8.38 0.28 -1.74
C LEU A 129 -9.48 1.03 -2.52
N ALA A 130 -9.41 0.99 -3.85
CA ALA A 130 -10.43 1.53 -4.73
C ALA A 130 -11.53 0.47 -4.92
N TYR A 131 -12.68 0.70 -4.31
CA TYR A 131 -13.79 -0.24 -4.37
C TYR A 131 -14.42 -0.31 -5.76
N SER A 132 -14.94 -1.48 -6.13
CA SER A 132 -15.85 -1.60 -7.27
C SER A 132 -17.16 -0.87 -6.98
N GLU A 133 -17.85 -0.44 -8.04
CA GLU A 133 -19.16 0.22 -7.95
C GLU A 133 -20.15 -0.62 -7.15
N ARG A 134 -20.28 -1.90 -7.50
CA ARG A 134 -21.11 -2.86 -6.78
C ARG A 134 -20.85 -2.89 -5.27
N TYR A 135 -19.59 -2.93 -4.85
CA TYR A 135 -19.25 -2.97 -3.42
C TYR A 135 -19.53 -1.63 -2.74
N ALA A 136 -19.39 -0.51 -3.45
CA ALA A 136 -19.75 0.80 -2.93
C ALA A 136 -21.27 0.90 -2.68
N GLU A 137 -22.09 0.38 -3.58
CA GLU A 137 -23.55 0.30 -3.46
C GLU A 137 -23.96 -0.58 -2.28
N GLU A 138 -23.42 -1.81 -2.19
CA GLU A 138 -23.67 -2.75 -1.07
C GLU A 138 -23.35 -2.12 0.31
N ARG A 139 -22.41 -1.16 0.35
CA ARG A 139 -22.05 -0.41 1.55
C ARG A 139 -22.86 0.88 1.77
N GLY A 140 -23.87 1.14 0.95
CA GLY A 140 -24.71 2.34 1.04
C GLY A 140 -23.94 3.64 0.77
N LYS A 141 -22.81 3.58 0.06
CA LYS A 141 -22.08 4.77 -0.34
C LYS A 141 -22.83 5.47 -1.46
N LYS A 142 -23.21 6.73 -1.25
CA LYS A 142 -23.97 7.53 -2.21
C LYS A 142 -23.28 7.76 -3.56
N ARG A 143 -21.95 7.67 -3.59
CA ARG A 143 -21.15 7.87 -4.81
C ARG A 143 -19.98 6.88 -4.86
N HIS A 144 -19.88 6.17 -5.96
CA HIS A 144 -18.67 5.44 -6.32
C HIS A 144 -17.59 6.43 -6.76
N LYS A 145 -16.37 6.27 -6.23
CA LYS A 145 -15.21 7.04 -6.68
C LYS A 145 -14.55 6.31 -7.86
N THR A 146 -14.45 6.99 -9.00
CA THR A 146 -13.65 6.53 -10.13
C THR A 146 -12.15 6.66 -9.82
N LEU A 147 -11.28 6.11 -10.68
CA LEU A 147 -9.84 6.27 -10.48
C LEU A 147 -9.41 7.74 -10.54
N THR A 148 -10.04 8.52 -11.41
CA THR A 148 -9.81 9.97 -11.53
C THR A 148 -10.28 10.77 -10.31
N ASP A 149 -11.24 10.25 -9.55
CA ASP A 149 -11.65 10.89 -8.27
C ASP A 149 -10.65 10.60 -7.13
N TRP A 150 -9.67 9.72 -7.35
CA TRP A 150 -8.59 9.42 -6.40
C TRP A 150 -7.30 10.20 -6.71
N ALA A 151 -7.14 10.66 -7.94
CA ALA A 151 -6.04 11.52 -8.36
C ALA A 151 -6.26 12.96 -7.92
#